data_9243b9b51b2e1ce06b1f2ec15f138819
#
_entry.id   9243b9b51b2e1ce06b1f2ec15f138819
#
_cell.length_a   1.000
_cell.length_b   1.000
_cell.length_c   1.000
_cell.angle_alpha   90.00
_cell.angle_beta   90.00
_cell.angle_gamma   90.00
#
_symmetry.space_group_name_H-M   'P 1'
#
loop_
_entity.id
_entity.type
_entity.pdbx_description
1 polymer ?
#
loop_
_entity_poly.entity_id
_entity_poly.type
_entity_poly.pdbx_seq_one_letter_code
_entity_poly.pdbx_strand_id
1 'polypeptide(L)'
;MRTRLAAALDEKRLSMRKASLDAGFSETYVHGILKLGRDPGIASLTRLCDTLELSAAFVIFGHDVTPEMDEILRIFQENPAKREALLQLIRE
;
A
#
# COMPACT_ATOMS: atom_id res chain seq x y z
N MET A 1 -2.19 7.71 6.07
CA MET A 1 -1.64 6.42 5.60
C MET A 1 -0.83 5.71 6.68
N ARG A 2 0.18 6.34 7.22
CA ARG A 2 1.05 5.70 8.22
C ARG A 2 0.31 5.22 9.46
N THR A 3 -0.56 6.03 10.01
CA THR A 3 -1.35 5.67 11.20
C THR A 3 -2.23 4.45 10.94
N ARG A 4 -2.87 4.40 9.77
CA ARG A 4 -3.73 3.28 9.40
C ARG A 4 -2.93 2.00 9.16
N LEU A 5 -1.76 2.12 8.54
CA LEU A 5 -0.88 0.97 8.35
C LEU A 5 -0.38 0.43 9.69
N ALA A 6 0.08 1.31 10.58
CA ALA A 6 0.54 0.91 11.92
C ALA A 6 -0.57 0.21 12.71
N ALA A 7 -1.77 0.78 12.69
CA ALA A 7 -2.92 0.18 13.38
C ALA A 7 -3.27 -1.20 12.83
N ALA A 8 -3.23 -1.37 11.51
CA ALA A 8 -3.50 -2.66 10.88
C ALA A 8 -2.47 -3.72 11.26
N LEU A 9 -1.20 -3.35 11.36
CA LEU A 9 -0.15 -4.28 11.79
C LEU A 9 -0.35 -4.69 13.25
N ASP A 10 -0.68 -3.73 14.12
CA ASP A 10 -0.96 -4.00 15.53
C ASP A 10 -2.16 -4.97 15.68
N GLU A 11 -3.21 -4.74 14.92
CA GLU A 11 -4.39 -5.59 14.93
C GLU A 11 -4.07 -7.02 14.51
N LYS A 12 -3.18 -7.19 13.54
CA LYS A 12 -2.73 -8.52 13.08
C LYS A 12 -1.59 -9.07 13.94
N ARG A 13 -1.10 -8.31 14.90
CA ARG A 13 0.04 -8.68 15.75
C ARG A 13 1.30 -8.99 14.96
N LEU A 14 1.54 -8.21 13.91
CA LEU A 14 2.72 -8.34 13.06
C LEU A 14 3.73 -7.27 13.41
N SER A 15 5.01 -7.67 13.53
CA SER A 15 6.11 -6.71 13.64
C SER A 15 6.37 -6.07 12.28
N MET A 16 6.98 -4.89 12.29
CA MET A 16 7.39 -4.21 11.07
C MET A 16 8.35 -5.07 10.25
N ARG A 17 9.26 -5.75 10.92
CA ARG A 17 10.24 -6.63 10.27
C ARG A 17 9.55 -7.81 9.58
N LYS A 18 8.63 -8.48 10.28
CA LYS A 18 7.94 -9.64 9.72
C LYS A 18 7.07 -9.23 8.53
N ALA A 19 6.35 -8.13 8.65
CA ALA A 19 5.53 -7.63 7.56
C ALA A 19 6.40 -7.32 6.32
N SER A 20 7.55 -6.70 6.52
CA SER A 20 8.48 -6.39 5.43
C SER A 20 8.98 -7.64 4.74
N LEU A 21 9.43 -8.63 5.49
CA LEU A 21 9.98 -9.87 4.94
C LEU A 21 8.89 -10.71 4.24
N ASP A 22 7.70 -10.80 4.82
CA ASP A 22 6.60 -11.57 4.24
C ASP A 22 6.19 -11.00 2.87
N ALA A 23 6.31 -9.69 2.69
CA ALA A 23 6.00 -9.05 1.41
C ALA A 23 7.17 -9.08 0.41
N GLY A 24 8.30 -9.65 0.79
CA GLY A 24 9.47 -9.76 -0.08
C GLY A 24 10.34 -8.52 -0.13
N PHE A 25 10.21 -7.63 0.84
CA PHE A 25 11.05 -6.44 0.97
C PHE A 25 12.19 -6.67 1.95
N SER A 26 13.08 -5.67 2.09
CA SER A 26 14.10 -5.70 3.13
C SER A 26 13.46 -5.63 4.52
N GLU A 27 14.15 -6.12 5.54
CA GLU A 27 13.62 -6.17 6.90
C GLU A 27 13.30 -4.79 7.49
N THR A 28 13.85 -3.71 6.92
CA THR A 28 13.65 -2.35 7.39
C THR A 28 12.66 -1.55 6.56
N TYR A 29 12.01 -2.19 5.60
CA TYR A 29 11.12 -1.49 4.66
C TYR A 29 9.97 -0.77 5.38
N VAL A 30 9.21 -1.49 6.20
CA VAL A 30 8.07 -0.91 6.92
C VAL A 30 8.55 0.09 7.97
N HIS A 31 9.66 -0.20 8.65
CA HIS A 31 10.27 0.74 9.59
C HIS A 31 10.60 2.07 8.90
N GLY A 32 11.15 2.01 7.69
CA GLY A 32 11.44 3.20 6.90
C GLY A 32 10.20 4.05 6.65
N ILE A 33 9.07 3.42 6.34
CA ILE A 33 7.81 4.12 6.12
C ILE A 33 7.28 4.73 7.42
N LEU A 34 7.19 3.92 8.48
CA LEU A 34 6.49 4.31 9.71
C LEU A 34 7.32 5.21 10.62
N LYS A 35 8.64 5.01 10.68
CA LYS A 35 9.52 5.70 11.63
C LYS A 35 10.42 6.74 10.98
N LEU A 36 10.82 6.54 9.73
CA LEU A 36 11.76 7.44 9.06
C LEU A 36 11.09 8.37 8.05
N GLY A 37 9.78 8.29 7.90
CA GLY A 37 9.02 9.17 7.03
C GLY A 37 9.25 8.94 5.54
N ARG A 38 9.73 7.79 5.12
CA ARG A 38 9.91 7.46 3.72
C ARG A 38 8.55 7.30 3.04
N ASP A 39 8.46 7.76 1.80
CA ASP A 39 7.24 7.63 1.01
C ASP A 39 7.33 6.38 0.14
N PRO A 40 6.46 5.38 0.37
CA PRO A 40 6.44 4.19 -0.47
C PRO A 40 5.78 4.52 -1.81
N GLY A 41 6.22 3.87 -2.88
CA GLY A 41 5.49 3.92 -4.14
C GLY A 41 4.15 3.18 -4.01
N ILE A 42 3.16 3.57 -4.81
CA ILE A 42 1.84 2.93 -4.78
C ILE A 42 1.93 1.43 -5.07
N ALA A 43 2.74 1.04 -6.06
CA ALA A 43 2.89 -0.37 -6.40
C ALA A 43 3.48 -1.19 -5.23
N SER A 44 4.51 -0.66 -4.57
CA SER A 44 5.13 -1.33 -3.42
C SER A 44 4.19 -1.41 -2.24
N LEU A 45 3.47 -0.33 -1.95
CA LEU A 45 2.52 -0.30 -0.84
C LEU A 45 1.34 -1.25 -1.10
N THR A 46 0.84 -1.31 -2.34
CA THR A 46 -0.22 -2.23 -2.72
C THR A 46 0.23 -3.69 -2.55
N ARG A 47 1.46 -4.00 -2.97
CA ARG A 47 2.02 -5.32 -2.79
C ARG A 47 2.15 -5.70 -1.31
N LEU A 48 2.59 -4.78 -0.47
CA LEU A 48 2.65 -4.99 0.98
C LEU A 48 1.26 -5.29 1.53
N CYS A 49 0.27 -4.49 1.19
CA CYS A 49 -1.10 -4.67 1.66
C CYS A 49 -1.69 -6.00 1.17
N ASP A 50 -1.48 -6.37 -0.10
CA ASP A 50 -1.97 -7.64 -0.64
C ASP A 50 -1.38 -8.83 0.14
N THR A 51 -0.08 -8.81 0.41
CA THR A 51 0.58 -9.87 1.16
C THR A 51 0.01 -10.01 2.56
N LEU A 52 -0.31 -8.90 3.20
CA LEU A 52 -0.85 -8.87 4.57
C LEU A 52 -2.38 -8.98 4.61
N GLU A 53 -3.01 -9.16 3.46
CA GLU A 53 -4.48 -9.22 3.34
C GLU A 53 -5.16 -7.96 3.87
N LEU A 54 -4.56 -6.81 3.60
CA LEU A 54 -5.11 -5.49 3.94
C LEU A 54 -5.68 -4.82 2.69
N SER A 55 -6.69 -3.99 2.88
CA SER A 55 -7.18 -3.13 1.79
C SER A 55 -6.19 -2.00 1.57
N ALA A 56 -5.53 -1.99 0.42
CA ALA A 56 -4.60 -0.91 0.04
C ALA A 56 -5.34 0.44 -0.03
N ALA A 57 -6.55 0.45 -0.56
CA ALA A 57 -7.33 1.68 -0.65
C ALA A 57 -7.70 2.22 0.73
N PHE A 58 -8.05 1.35 1.67
CA PHE A 58 -8.30 1.80 3.04
C PHE A 58 -7.05 2.40 3.68
N VAL A 59 -5.90 1.74 3.51
CA VAL A 59 -4.64 2.22 4.07
C VAL A 59 -4.25 3.57 3.47
N ILE A 60 -4.38 3.73 2.16
CA ILE A 60 -3.97 4.93 1.45
C ILE A 60 -4.98 6.08 1.65
N PHE A 61 -6.26 5.82 1.47
CA PHE A 61 -7.29 6.86 1.42
C PHE A 61 -8.12 6.98 2.69
N GLY A 62 -8.12 5.96 3.55
CA GLY A 62 -8.87 5.98 4.81
C GLY A 62 -10.36 5.72 4.66
N HIS A 63 -10.80 5.22 3.53
CA HIS A 63 -12.21 4.91 3.26
C HIS A 63 -12.40 3.46 2.89
N ASP A 64 -13.59 2.94 3.18
CA ASP A 64 -13.98 1.63 2.70
C ASP A 64 -13.91 1.61 1.18
N VAL A 65 -13.47 0.49 0.64
CA VAL A 65 -13.15 0.35 -0.76
C VAL A 65 -14.38 -0.06 -1.53
N THR A 66 -14.68 0.67 -2.61
CA THR A 66 -15.60 0.16 -3.62
C THR A 66 -14.84 -0.83 -4.52
N PRO A 67 -15.54 -1.80 -5.13
CA PRO A 67 -14.88 -2.70 -6.08
C PRO A 67 -14.15 -1.96 -7.22
N GLU A 68 -14.67 -0.83 -7.63
CA GLU A 68 -14.05 0.00 -8.67
C GLU A 68 -12.69 0.55 -8.24
N MET A 69 -12.55 0.97 -6.98
CA MET A 69 -11.28 1.47 -6.45
C MET A 69 -10.24 0.37 -6.36
N ASP A 70 -10.63 -0.83 -5.92
CA ASP A 70 -9.74 -1.98 -5.91
C ASP A 70 -9.24 -2.32 -7.31
N GLU A 71 -10.14 -2.28 -8.29
CA GLU A 71 -9.80 -2.54 -9.68
C GLU A 71 -8.82 -1.51 -10.23
N ILE A 72 -9.02 -0.22 -9.92
CA ILE A 72 -8.11 0.85 -10.32
C ILE A 72 -6.72 0.61 -9.73
N LEU A 73 -6.62 0.23 -8.47
CA LEU A 73 -5.33 -0.05 -7.84
C LEU A 73 -4.63 -1.24 -8.48
N ARG A 74 -5.38 -2.27 -8.87
CA ARG A 74 -4.81 -3.41 -9.61
C ARG A 74 -4.29 -3.01 -10.98
N ILE A 75 -5.01 -2.15 -11.70
CA ILE A 75 -4.56 -1.64 -12.98
C ILE A 75 -3.27 -0.85 -12.83
N PHE A 76 -3.14 -0.03 -11.79
CA PHE A 76 -1.90 0.68 -11.47
C PHE A 76 -0.74 -0.27 -11.27
N GLN A 77 -0.98 -1.41 -10.63
CA GLN A 77 0.05 -2.38 -10.33
C GLN A 77 0.47 -3.20 -11.57
N GLU A 78 -0.49 -3.55 -12.42
CA GLU A 78 -0.27 -4.48 -13.53
C GLU A 78 0.12 -3.80 -14.84
N ASN A 79 -0.23 -2.52 -15.03
CA ASN A 79 -0.05 -1.85 -16.32
C ASN A 79 0.45 -0.42 -16.16
N PRO A 80 1.76 -0.19 -16.30
CA PRO A 80 2.35 1.15 -16.18
C PRO A 80 1.79 2.18 -17.16
N ALA A 81 1.42 1.77 -18.37
CA ALA A 81 0.86 2.68 -19.37
C ALA A 81 -0.51 3.20 -18.94
N LYS A 82 -1.36 2.33 -18.41
CA LYS A 82 -2.66 2.72 -17.88
C LYS A 82 -2.52 3.59 -16.62
N ARG A 83 -1.51 3.33 -15.81
CA ARG A 83 -1.22 4.17 -14.65
C ARG A 83 -0.93 5.61 -15.06
N GLU A 84 -0.10 5.80 -16.09
CA GLU A 84 0.19 7.13 -16.63
C GLU A 84 -1.08 7.84 -17.12
N ALA A 85 -1.91 7.14 -17.89
CA ALA A 85 -3.16 7.69 -18.39
C ALA A 85 -4.11 8.12 -17.26
N LEU A 86 -4.24 7.30 -16.21
CA LEU A 86 -5.08 7.61 -15.06
C LEU A 86 -4.55 8.77 -14.26
N LEU A 87 -3.23 8.85 -14.06
CA LEU A 87 -2.62 9.98 -13.37
C LEU A 87 -2.85 11.28 -14.14
N GLN A 88 -2.81 11.24 -15.45
CA GLN A 88 -3.06 12.40 -16.29
C GLN A 88 -4.51 12.89 -16.16
N LEU A 89 -5.47 11.97 -16.11
CA LEU A 89 -6.88 12.30 -15.91
C LEU A 89 -7.13 12.95 -14.55
N ILE A 90 -6.46 12.46 -13.52
CA ILE A 90 -6.60 13.01 -12.17
C ILE A 90 -5.98 14.40 -12.06
N ARG A 91 -4.93 14.68 -12.82
CA ARG A 91 -4.24 15.99 -12.81
C ARG A 91 -4.99 17.08 -13.56
N GLU A 92 -5.89 16.73 -14.43
CA GLU A 92 -6.76 17.66 -15.13
C GLU A 92 -7.97 18.04 -14.25
#